data_0ff15501bb3776e9c536e7e6f740bb32
#
_entry.id   0ff15501bb3776e9c536e7e6f740bb32
#
_cell.length_a   1.000
_cell.length_b   1.000
_cell.length_c   1.000
_cell.angle_alpha   90.00
_cell.angle_beta   90.00
_cell.angle_gamma   90.00
#
_symmetry.space_group_name_H-M   'P 1'
#
loop_
_entity.id
_entity.type
_entity.pdbx_description
1 polymer ?
#
loop_
_entity_poly.entity_id
_entity_poly.type
_entity_poly.pdbx_seq_one_letter_code
_entity_poly.pdbx_strand_id
1 'polypeptide(L)'
;MGTNLEIEFKSELSKQDYEKLISKFSSGNIYSQTNYYIDTINLEINKNKCGLRIREKNGVFEMTLKVPQKEGKLEINRQITDKLVKDFILPEGEIQEYLANNLDIKTESLKILGTLKTYRLDLMFRTSLISIDKSIYNGITDYEIEAEDSSMEKASKNLIDFLNENQIKYKKSTGWKLKKFLDTLKN
;
A
#
# COMPACT_ATOMS: atom_id res chain seq x y z
N MET A 1 8.64 13.01 10.47
CA MET A 1 9.47 12.19 9.57
C MET A 1 9.79 10.90 10.29
N GLY A 2 9.73 9.79 9.60
CA GLY A 2 10.08 8.48 10.15
C GLY A 2 10.42 7.50 9.03
N THR A 3 11.36 6.61 9.33
CA THR A 3 11.65 5.45 8.49
C THR A 3 11.26 4.19 9.25
N ASN A 4 10.62 3.25 8.57
CA ASN A 4 10.29 1.94 9.11
C ASN A 4 10.50 0.85 8.07
N LEU A 5 10.77 -0.37 8.54
CA LEU A 5 10.81 -1.55 7.69
C LEU A 5 9.45 -2.23 7.73
N GLU A 6 8.75 -2.23 6.60
CA GLU A 6 7.48 -2.92 6.42
C GLU A 6 7.75 -4.34 5.91
N ILE A 7 7.34 -5.35 6.68
CA ILE A 7 7.40 -6.76 6.29
C ILE A 7 5.98 -7.30 6.26
N GLU A 8 5.45 -7.51 5.06
CA GLU A 8 4.06 -7.94 4.83
C GLU A 8 3.97 -9.22 4.01
N PHE A 9 3.07 -10.12 4.40
CA PHE A 9 2.65 -11.26 3.59
C PHE A 9 1.16 -11.13 3.27
N LYS A 10 0.75 -11.48 2.04
CA LYS A 10 -0.61 -11.20 1.56
C LYS A 10 -1.24 -12.32 0.76
N SER A 11 -2.58 -12.36 0.81
CA SER A 11 -3.43 -13.23 0.00
C SER A 11 -4.47 -12.40 -0.73
N GLU A 12 -4.79 -12.78 -1.96
CA GLU A 12 -6.02 -12.31 -2.60
C GLU A 12 -7.23 -12.93 -1.91
N LEU A 13 -8.33 -12.18 -1.89
CA LEU A 13 -9.63 -12.65 -1.41
C LEU A 13 -10.64 -12.65 -2.56
N SER A 14 -11.59 -13.58 -2.51
CA SER A 14 -12.82 -13.43 -3.27
C SER A 14 -13.71 -12.36 -2.61
N LYS A 15 -14.66 -11.80 -3.38
CA LYS A 15 -15.67 -10.90 -2.81
C LYS A 15 -16.43 -11.57 -1.66
N GLN A 16 -16.78 -12.84 -1.79
CA GLN A 16 -17.50 -13.62 -0.79
C GLN A 16 -16.68 -13.79 0.51
N ASP A 17 -15.38 -14.10 0.39
CA ASP A 17 -14.49 -14.23 1.54
C ASP A 17 -14.30 -12.90 2.26
N TYR A 18 -14.14 -11.80 1.49
CA TYR A 18 -14.09 -10.46 2.05
C TYR A 18 -15.35 -10.13 2.84
N GLU A 19 -16.55 -10.32 2.26
CA GLU A 19 -17.84 -10.05 2.91
C GLU A 19 -18.03 -10.91 4.18
N LYS A 20 -17.61 -12.18 4.15
CA LYS A 20 -17.59 -13.08 5.31
C LYS A 20 -16.74 -12.53 6.45
N LEU A 21 -15.51 -12.09 6.15
CA LEU A 21 -14.61 -11.53 7.15
C LEU A 21 -15.13 -10.22 7.72
N ILE A 22 -15.59 -9.29 6.88
CA ILE A 22 -16.14 -8.00 7.32
C ILE A 22 -17.38 -8.21 8.22
N SER A 23 -18.26 -9.14 7.87
CA SER A 23 -19.42 -9.48 8.71
C SER A 23 -19.00 -10.07 10.06
N LYS A 24 -18.03 -10.99 10.06
CA LYS A 24 -17.54 -11.65 11.29
C LYS A 24 -16.87 -10.67 12.25
N PHE A 25 -16.12 -9.71 11.72
CA PHE A 25 -15.36 -8.71 12.49
C PHE A 25 -16.02 -7.32 12.45
N SER A 26 -17.36 -7.26 12.33
CA SER A 26 -18.14 -6.02 12.16
C SER A 26 -18.05 -5.03 13.32
N SER A 27 -17.60 -5.46 14.52
CA SER A 27 -17.29 -4.57 15.64
C SER A 27 -16.00 -3.77 15.46
N GLY A 28 -15.17 -4.14 14.47
CA GLY A 28 -13.95 -3.41 14.13
C GLY A 28 -14.24 -2.09 13.41
N ASN A 29 -13.30 -1.17 13.48
CA ASN A 29 -13.41 0.12 12.82
C ASN A 29 -13.00 -0.01 11.34
N ILE A 30 -13.98 0.08 10.44
CA ILE A 30 -13.73 0.16 9.00
C ILE A 30 -13.51 1.64 8.66
N TYR A 31 -12.37 1.94 8.07
CA TYR A 31 -12.05 3.29 7.61
C TYR A 31 -11.69 3.29 6.12
N SER A 32 -11.73 4.46 5.50
CA SER A 32 -11.27 4.62 4.12
C SER A 32 -10.00 5.46 4.06
N GLN A 33 -9.19 5.16 3.05
CA GLN A 33 -8.01 5.93 2.70
C GLN A 33 -7.87 6.02 1.18
N THR A 34 -7.33 7.14 0.69
CA THR A 34 -7.06 7.35 -0.73
C THR A 34 -5.56 7.45 -0.94
N ASN A 35 -5.02 6.63 -1.85
CA ASN A 35 -3.64 6.72 -2.27
C ASN A 35 -3.57 7.42 -3.63
N TYR A 36 -2.77 8.47 -3.73
CA TYR A 36 -2.39 9.17 -4.94
C TYR A 36 -1.03 8.61 -5.36
N TYR A 37 -0.97 7.84 -6.44
CA TYR A 37 0.29 7.26 -6.90
C TYR A 37 1.04 8.23 -7.79
N ILE A 38 2.35 8.32 -7.56
CA ILE A 38 3.24 9.30 -8.17
C ILE A 38 4.39 8.56 -8.85
N ASP A 39 4.66 8.94 -10.08
CA ASP A 39 5.84 8.49 -10.84
C ASP A 39 6.11 9.48 -11.97
N THR A 40 7.18 9.27 -12.73
CA THR A 40 7.37 9.91 -14.03
C THR A 40 6.46 9.25 -15.07
N ILE A 41 6.25 9.91 -16.19
CA ILE A 41 5.47 9.33 -17.31
C ILE A 41 6.09 8.00 -17.81
N ASN A 42 7.39 7.84 -17.64
CA ASN A 42 8.13 6.64 -18.02
C ASN A 42 8.17 5.57 -16.92
N LEU A 43 7.50 5.78 -15.78
CA LEU A 43 7.47 4.88 -14.62
C LEU A 43 8.86 4.57 -14.06
N GLU A 44 9.72 5.57 -13.93
CA GLU A 44 11.13 5.40 -13.53
C GLU A 44 11.26 4.96 -12.07
N ILE A 45 10.40 5.45 -11.17
CA ILE A 45 10.36 4.96 -9.76
C ILE A 45 9.98 3.47 -9.74
N ASN A 46 8.95 3.08 -10.49
CA ASN A 46 8.49 1.69 -10.53
C ASN A 46 9.50 0.76 -11.22
N LYS A 47 10.20 1.21 -12.26
CA LYS A 47 11.29 0.44 -12.90
C LYS A 47 12.40 0.09 -11.91
N ASN A 48 12.65 0.96 -10.93
CA ASN A 48 13.59 0.71 -9.83
C ASN A 48 12.95 -0.08 -8.67
N LYS A 49 11.77 -0.69 -8.88
CA LYS A 49 11.01 -1.47 -7.88
C LYS A 49 10.61 -0.65 -6.65
N CYS A 50 10.74 0.67 -6.71
CA CYS A 50 10.27 1.63 -5.72
C CYS A 50 8.82 2.01 -5.97
N GLY A 51 8.20 2.69 -5.00
CA GLY A 51 6.86 3.25 -5.16
C GLY A 51 6.69 4.50 -4.35
N LEU A 52 6.19 5.57 -4.97
CA LEU A 52 5.88 6.82 -4.31
C LEU A 52 4.37 7.04 -4.30
N ARG A 53 3.84 7.38 -3.12
CA ARG A 53 2.42 7.72 -2.96
C ARG A 53 2.23 8.85 -1.97
N ILE A 54 1.12 9.56 -2.10
CA ILE A 54 0.52 10.31 -1.01
C ILE A 54 -0.72 9.54 -0.56
N ARG A 55 -0.87 9.35 0.75
CA ARG A 55 -2.05 8.75 1.36
C ARG A 55 -2.83 9.82 2.11
N GLU A 56 -4.10 9.94 1.78
CA GLU A 56 -5.07 10.70 2.57
C GLU A 56 -5.85 9.72 3.46
N LYS A 57 -5.89 10.00 4.76
CA LYS A 57 -6.70 9.29 5.74
C LYS A 57 -7.22 10.30 6.77
N ASN A 58 -8.54 10.44 6.87
CA ASN A 58 -9.20 11.35 7.80
C ASN A 58 -8.70 12.83 7.72
N GLY A 59 -8.43 13.31 6.50
CA GLY A 59 -7.92 14.67 6.28
C GLY A 59 -6.42 14.85 6.58
N VAL A 60 -5.73 13.79 7.00
CA VAL A 60 -4.26 13.78 7.16
C VAL A 60 -3.62 13.22 5.91
N PHE A 61 -2.60 13.92 5.42
CA PHE A 61 -1.86 13.53 4.21
C PHE A 61 -0.44 13.10 4.58
N GLU A 62 -0.04 11.93 4.12
CA GLU A 62 1.29 11.37 4.29
C GLU A 62 1.87 10.94 2.95
N MET A 63 3.08 11.42 2.65
CA MET A 63 3.87 10.96 1.53
C MET A 63 4.76 9.81 1.96
N THR A 64 4.79 8.72 1.19
CA THR A 64 5.59 7.53 1.46
C THR A 64 6.36 7.12 0.22
N LEU A 65 7.68 7.03 0.33
CA LEU A 65 8.52 6.32 -0.64
C LEU A 65 8.83 4.92 -0.08
N LYS A 66 8.45 3.89 -0.86
CA LYS A 66 8.77 2.48 -0.56
C LYS A 66 9.97 2.04 -1.39
N VAL A 67 11.00 1.58 -0.71
CA VAL A 67 12.27 1.14 -1.32
C VAL A 67 12.47 -0.35 -1.01
N PRO A 68 12.72 -1.21 -2.02
CA PRO A 68 12.90 -2.63 -1.79
C PRO A 68 14.13 -2.90 -0.90
N GLN A 69 13.96 -3.86 0.01
CA GLN A 69 15.03 -4.39 0.86
C GLN A 69 15.18 -5.89 0.61
N LYS A 70 16.19 -6.50 1.21
CA LYS A 70 16.38 -7.97 1.17
C LYS A 70 15.14 -8.69 1.70
N GLU A 71 14.57 -8.17 2.77
CA GLU A 71 13.30 -8.62 3.34
C GLU A 71 12.42 -7.39 3.59
N GLY A 72 11.23 -7.37 3.01
CA GLY A 72 10.29 -6.26 3.13
C GLY A 72 10.65 -5.03 2.30
N LYS A 73 10.21 -3.87 2.74
CA LYS A 73 10.43 -2.56 2.12
C LYS A 73 10.75 -1.52 3.18
N LEU A 74 11.78 -0.72 2.93
CA LEU A 74 12.01 0.50 3.69
C LEU A 74 10.97 1.54 3.27
N GLU A 75 10.23 2.05 4.22
CA GLU A 75 9.33 3.19 4.03
C GLU A 75 9.98 4.46 4.57
N ILE A 76 10.06 5.50 3.72
CA ILE A 76 10.43 6.86 4.10
C ILE A 76 9.14 7.67 4.11
N ASN A 77 8.71 8.11 5.29
CA ASN A 77 7.40 8.73 5.51
C ASN A 77 7.54 10.20 5.89
N ARG A 78 6.64 11.03 5.32
CA ARG A 78 6.56 12.45 5.61
C ARG A 78 5.11 12.93 5.62
N GLN A 79 4.69 13.58 6.69
CA GLN A 79 3.42 14.31 6.69
C GLN A 79 3.52 15.56 5.80
N ILE A 80 2.47 15.81 5.03
CA ILE A 80 2.37 16.94 4.11
C ILE A 80 1.00 17.62 4.25
N THR A 81 0.84 18.79 3.61
CA THR A 81 -0.44 19.50 3.54
C THR A 81 -1.22 19.13 2.27
N ASP A 82 -2.53 19.32 2.28
CA ASP A 82 -3.41 19.10 1.11
C ASP A 82 -3.04 19.95 -0.10
N LYS A 83 -2.46 21.13 0.11
CA LYS A 83 -1.98 22.00 -0.96
C LYS A 83 -0.95 21.31 -1.84
N LEU A 84 -0.02 20.54 -1.24
CA LEU A 84 1.01 19.80 -1.99
C LEU A 84 0.41 18.69 -2.86
N VAL A 85 -0.80 18.23 -2.57
CA VAL A 85 -1.52 17.25 -3.40
C VAL A 85 -2.19 17.94 -4.59
N LYS A 86 -2.83 19.09 -4.37
CA LYS A 86 -3.59 19.82 -5.40
C LYS A 86 -2.70 20.33 -6.51
N ASP A 87 -1.56 20.93 -6.15
CA ASP A 87 -0.61 21.53 -7.08
C ASP A 87 0.56 20.61 -7.42
N PHE A 88 0.57 19.42 -6.94
CA PHE A 88 1.62 18.42 -6.80
C PHE A 88 3.03 19.03 -6.81
N ILE A 89 3.53 19.35 -5.64
CA ILE A 89 4.90 19.79 -5.42
C ILE A 89 5.57 18.78 -4.49
N LEU A 90 6.69 18.18 -4.95
CA LEU A 90 7.49 17.31 -4.08
C LEU A 90 8.24 18.20 -3.08
N PRO A 91 8.00 18.05 -1.76
CA PRO A 91 8.69 18.85 -0.75
C PRO A 91 10.16 18.43 -0.63
N GLU A 92 11.06 19.42 -0.42
CA GLU A 92 12.47 19.16 -0.14
C GLU A 92 12.65 18.25 1.07
N GLY A 93 13.68 17.37 1.03
CA GLY A 93 14.08 16.45 2.10
C GLY A 93 14.30 15.01 1.64
N GLU A 94 14.35 14.06 2.58
CA GLU A 94 14.82 12.68 2.37
C GLU A 94 14.24 11.97 1.15
N ILE A 95 12.94 12.14 0.86
CA ILE A 95 12.30 11.51 -0.32
C ILE A 95 12.87 12.12 -1.60
N GLN A 96 12.95 13.44 -1.68
CA GLN A 96 13.52 14.15 -2.83
C GLN A 96 14.98 13.78 -3.04
N GLU A 97 15.77 13.82 -1.95
CA GLU A 97 17.19 13.46 -1.96
C GLU A 97 17.39 12.00 -2.41
N TYR A 98 16.55 11.09 -1.92
CA TYR A 98 16.63 9.68 -2.34
C TYR A 98 16.37 9.53 -3.84
N LEU A 99 15.32 10.17 -4.36
CA LEU A 99 14.97 10.10 -5.79
C LEU A 99 16.08 10.67 -6.68
N ALA A 100 16.67 11.80 -6.29
CA ALA A 100 17.74 12.44 -7.04
C ALA A 100 19.05 11.65 -6.97
N ASN A 101 19.49 11.27 -5.77
CA ASN A 101 20.83 10.73 -5.54
C ASN A 101 20.95 9.23 -5.82
N ASN A 102 19.85 8.46 -5.63
CA ASN A 102 19.87 7.01 -5.76
C ASN A 102 19.21 6.51 -7.05
N LEU A 103 18.27 7.28 -7.61
CA LEU A 103 17.52 6.86 -8.80
C LEU A 103 17.75 7.76 -10.01
N ASP A 104 18.48 8.88 -9.87
CA ASP A 104 18.70 9.91 -10.91
C ASP A 104 17.39 10.44 -11.51
N ILE A 105 16.36 10.61 -10.64
CA ILE A 105 15.04 11.07 -11.06
C ILE A 105 14.89 12.56 -10.78
N LYS A 106 14.61 13.31 -11.85
CA LYS A 106 14.30 14.76 -11.76
C LYS A 106 12.90 14.92 -11.17
N THR A 107 12.80 15.66 -10.08
CA THR A 107 11.55 15.84 -9.33
C THR A 107 10.47 16.58 -10.12
N GLU A 108 10.86 17.46 -11.06
CA GLU A 108 9.96 18.20 -11.93
C GLU A 108 9.23 17.30 -12.95
N SER A 109 9.75 16.09 -13.19
CA SER A 109 9.14 15.10 -14.10
C SER A 109 8.06 14.25 -13.44
N LEU A 110 7.91 14.36 -12.12
CA LEU A 110 6.95 13.59 -11.34
C LEU A 110 5.52 14.10 -11.53
N LYS A 111 4.57 13.17 -11.58
CA LYS A 111 3.14 13.48 -11.71
C LYS A 111 2.31 12.51 -10.89
N ILE A 112 1.15 12.95 -10.44
CA ILE A 112 0.12 12.05 -9.93
C ILE A 112 -0.47 11.29 -11.12
N LEU A 113 -0.29 9.97 -11.14
CA LEU A 113 -0.77 9.09 -12.21
C LEU A 113 -2.24 8.71 -12.04
N GLY A 114 -2.75 8.80 -10.83
CA GLY A 114 -4.14 8.50 -10.49
C GLY A 114 -4.30 8.10 -9.04
N THR A 115 -5.50 7.62 -8.70
CA THR A 115 -5.89 7.34 -7.32
C THR A 115 -6.41 5.91 -7.14
N LEU A 116 -6.17 5.38 -5.95
CA LEU A 116 -6.73 4.13 -5.48
C LEU A 116 -7.33 4.35 -4.11
N LYS A 117 -8.65 4.10 -3.97
CA LYS A 117 -9.36 4.17 -2.71
C LYS A 117 -9.44 2.80 -2.07
N THR A 118 -9.09 2.68 -0.79
CA THR A 118 -9.18 1.44 -0.01
C THR A 118 -10.12 1.63 1.16
N TYR A 119 -11.04 0.69 1.36
CA TYR A 119 -11.77 0.48 2.60
C TYR A 119 -11.05 -0.63 3.36
N ARG A 120 -10.61 -0.35 4.58
CA ARG A 120 -9.75 -1.22 5.38
C ARG A 120 -10.35 -1.49 6.75
N LEU A 121 -10.30 -2.75 7.16
CA LEU A 121 -10.49 -3.19 8.53
C LEU A 121 -9.15 -3.72 9.05
N ASP A 122 -8.67 -3.14 10.15
CA ASP A 122 -7.48 -3.62 10.85
C ASP A 122 -7.87 -4.37 12.12
N LEU A 123 -7.19 -5.48 12.38
CA LEU A 123 -7.31 -6.24 13.63
C LEU A 123 -5.98 -6.91 13.98
N MET A 124 -5.76 -7.17 15.27
CA MET A 124 -4.60 -7.93 15.72
C MET A 124 -4.93 -9.41 15.74
N PHE A 125 -4.05 -10.22 15.16
CA PHE A 125 -4.09 -11.67 15.28
C PHE A 125 -2.71 -12.17 15.70
N ARG A 126 -2.63 -12.66 16.93
CA ARG A 126 -1.37 -12.99 17.60
C ARG A 126 -0.42 -11.77 17.60
N THR A 127 0.72 -11.86 16.92
CA THR A 127 1.71 -10.76 16.83
C THR A 127 1.55 -9.91 15.58
N SER A 128 0.73 -10.34 14.60
CA SER A 128 0.58 -9.65 13.31
C SER A 128 -0.59 -8.68 13.31
N LEU A 129 -0.40 -7.54 12.66
CA LEU A 129 -1.49 -6.68 12.21
C LEU A 129 -2.09 -7.28 10.94
N ILE A 130 -3.37 -7.64 10.99
CA ILE A 130 -4.13 -8.12 9.83
C ILE A 130 -4.92 -6.96 9.26
N SER A 131 -4.72 -6.67 7.98
CA SER A 131 -5.47 -5.67 7.21
C SER A 131 -6.33 -6.36 6.16
N ILE A 132 -7.66 -6.16 6.22
CA ILE A 132 -8.63 -6.69 5.26
C ILE A 132 -9.10 -5.54 4.37
N ASP A 133 -8.79 -5.60 3.08
CA ASP A 133 -8.91 -4.50 2.14
C ASP A 133 -9.90 -4.76 1.01
N LYS A 134 -10.73 -3.75 0.73
CA LYS A 134 -11.41 -3.56 -0.54
C LYS A 134 -10.85 -2.33 -1.22
N SER A 135 -10.19 -2.51 -2.35
CA SER A 135 -9.58 -1.42 -3.13
C SER A 135 -10.36 -1.16 -4.42
N ILE A 136 -10.57 0.12 -4.75
CA ILE A 136 -11.31 0.57 -5.94
C ILE A 136 -10.40 1.54 -6.71
N TYR A 137 -10.17 1.24 -7.99
CA TYR A 137 -9.33 2.03 -8.90
C TYR A 137 -9.70 1.73 -10.37
N ASN A 138 -9.76 2.74 -11.20
CA ASN A 138 -9.97 2.62 -12.66
C ASN A 138 -11.11 1.65 -13.06
N GLY A 139 -12.26 1.68 -12.33
CA GLY A 139 -13.39 0.79 -12.57
C GLY A 139 -13.23 -0.63 -12.02
N ILE A 140 -12.09 -0.98 -11.44
CA ILE A 140 -11.81 -2.28 -10.84
C ILE A 140 -12.09 -2.25 -9.35
N THR A 141 -12.63 -3.35 -8.83
CA THR A 141 -12.69 -3.63 -7.38
C THR A 141 -11.86 -4.86 -7.08
N ASP A 142 -10.93 -4.74 -6.15
CA ASP A 142 -9.98 -5.76 -5.73
C ASP A 142 -10.08 -6.01 -4.22
N TYR A 143 -9.91 -7.26 -3.80
CA TYR A 143 -9.98 -7.66 -2.40
C TYR A 143 -8.72 -8.41 -2.01
N GLU A 144 -8.11 -8.01 -0.90
CA GLU A 144 -6.93 -8.68 -0.38
C GLU A 144 -6.86 -8.62 1.14
N ILE A 145 -6.08 -9.51 1.73
CA ILE A 145 -5.75 -9.53 3.15
C ILE A 145 -4.23 -9.54 3.28
N GLU A 146 -3.74 -8.74 4.20
CA GLU A 146 -2.31 -8.57 4.49
C GLU A 146 -2.06 -8.89 5.96
N ALA A 147 -0.94 -9.52 6.27
CA ALA A 147 -0.39 -9.59 7.62
C ALA A 147 0.95 -8.87 7.65
N GLU A 148 1.10 -7.92 8.55
CA GLU A 148 2.35 -7.23 8.83
C GLU A 148 2.91 -7.70 10.17
N ASP A 149 4.20 -8.04 10.21
CA ASP A 149 4.91 -8.50 11.42
C ASP A 149 6.40 -8.15 11.35
N SER A 150 7.14 -8.49 12.40
CA SER A 150 8.59 -8.26 12.52
C SER A 150 9.45 -9.15 11.62
N SER A 151 8.88 -10.21 11.01
CA SER A 151 9.56 -11.07 10.04
C SER A 151 8.58 -11.69 9.05
N MET A 152 9.07 -12.06 7.87
CA MET A 152 8.29 -12.76 6.84
C MET A 152 7.76 -14.10 7.33
N GLU A 153 8.54 -14.82 8.15
CA GLU A 153 8.12 -16.10 8.74
C GLU A 153 6.86 -15.91 9.59
N LYS A 154 6.87 -14.93 10.52
CA LYS A 154 5.71 -14.64 11.37
C LYS A 154 4.52 -14.15 10.57
N ALA A 155 4.74 -13.18 9.67
CA ALA A 155 3.68 -12.62 8.84
C ALA A 155 2.99 -13.72 8.01
N SER A 156 3.77 -14.58 7.33
CA SER A 156 3.22 -15.65 6.51
C SER A 156 2.51 -16.72 7.33
N LYS A 157 3.12 -17.17 8.44
CA LYS A 157 2.52 -18.16 9.34
C LYS A 157 1.19 -17.64 9.90
N ASN A 158 1.18 -16.43 10.45
CA ASN A 158 -0.01 -15.87 11.09
C ASN A 158 -1.12 -15.61 10.07
N LEU A 159 -0.81 -15.16 8.85
CA LEU A 159 -1.83 -15.02 7.80
C LEU A 159 -2.43 -16.37 7.42
N ILE A 160 -1.62 -17.39 7.21
CA ILE A 160 -2.11 -18.73 6.85
C ILE A 160 -3.00 -19.30 7.97
N ASP A 161 -2.56 -19.18 9.21
CA ASP A 161 -3.34 -19.64 10.38
C ASP A 161 -4.68 -18.87 10.47
N PHE A 162 -4.66 -17.53 10.29
CA PHE A 162 -5.88 -16.72 10.29
C PHE A 162 -6.85 -17.14 9.19
N LEU A 163 -6.36 -17.36 7.97
CA LEU A 163 -7.18 -17.83 6.85
C LEU A 163 -7.79 -19.19 7.13
N ASN A 164 -7.02 -20.14 7.66
CA ASN A 164 -7.47 -21.49 7.99
C ASN A 164 -8.57 -21.46 9.09
N GLU A 165 -8.40 -20.67 10.15
CA GLU A 165 -9.40 -20.51 11.21
C GLU A 165 -10.72 -19.89 10.68
N ASN A 166 -10.64 -19.15 9.59
CA ASN A 166 -11.79 -18.58 8.91
C ASN A 166 -12.27 -19.42 7.71
N GLN A 167 -11.70 -20.62 7.48
CA GLN A 167 -12.07 -21.52 6.36
C GLN A 167 -11.95 -20.80 4.99
N ILE A 168 -10.88 -20.03 4.82
CA ILE A 168 -10.53 -19.33 3.58
C ILE A 168 -9.24 -19.92 3.05
N LYS A 169 -9.24 -20.25 1.75
CA LYS A 169 -8.05 -20.80 1.11
C LYS A 169 -7.08 -19.67 0.75
N TYR A 170 -5.80 -19.83 1.10
CA TYR A 170 -4.75 -18.93 0.65
C TYR A 170 -4.69 -18.87 -0.88
N LYS A 171 -4.62 -17.66 -1.42
CA LYS A 171 -4.41 -17.39 -2.83
C LYS A 171 -3.29 -16.38 -3.02
N LYS A 172 -2.24 -16.81 -3.71
CA LYS A 172 -1.07 -15.95 -3.93
C LYS A 172 -1.48 -14.64 -4.61
N SER A 173 -1.06 -13.51 -4.05
CA SER A 173 -1.29 -12.20 -4.65
C SER A 173 -0.52 -12.07 -5.98
N THR A 174 -1.17 -11.48 -6.97
CA THR A 174 -0.59 -11.20 -8.29
C THR A 174 0.36 -10.00 -8.28
N GLY A 175 0.41 -9.27 -7.19
CA GLY A 175 1.31 -8.14 -7.02
C GLY A 175 0.86 -7.17 -5.92
N TRP A 176 1.68 -6.19 -5.67
CA TRP A 176 1.34 -5.09 -4.76
C TRP A 176 0.34 -4.12 -5.41
N LYS A 177 -0.42 -3.38 -4.59
CA LYS A 177 -1.51 -2.48 -5.04
C LYS A 177 -1.09 -1.52 -6.14
N LEU A 178 0.11 -0.89 -6.00
CA LEU A 178 0.65 0.00 -7.03
C LEU A 178 0.85 -0.74 -8.37
N LYS A 179 1.40 -1.96 -8.36
CA LYS A 179 1.58 -2.73 -9.60
C LYS A 179 0.24 -3.01 -10.27
N LYS A 180 -0.74 -3.49 -9.52
CA LYS A 180 -2.10 -3.75 -10.03
C LYS A 180 -2.73 -2.47 -10.62
N PHE A 181 -2.58 -1.33 -9.93
CA PHE A 181 -3.02 -0.03 -10.42
C PHE A 181 -2.32 0.36 -11.73
N LEU A 182 -0.97 0.29 -11.80
CA LEU A 182 -0.19 0.65 -12.98
C LEU A 182 -0.50 -0.25 -14.19
N ASP A 183 -0.79 -1.52 -13.96
CA ASP A 183 -1.15 -2.44 -15.04
C ASP A 183 -2.46 -2.04 -15.72
N THR A 184 -3.34 -1.30 -15.05
CA THR A 184 -4.58 -0.76 -15.65
C THR A 184 -4.39 0.51 -16.47
N LEU A 185 -3.24 1.19 -16.34
CA LEU A 185 -2.92 2.38 -17.14
C LEU A 185 -2.36 2.03 -18.53
N LYS A 186 -2.05 0.75 -18.77
CA LYS A 186 -1.46 0.26 -20.03
C LYS A 186 -2.50 -0.15 -21.07
N ASN A 187 -3.77 -0.16 -20.69
CA ASN A 187 -4.93 -0.47 -21.52
C ASN A 187 -5.69 0.82 -21.83
#